data_af27c354f84023441d31648f63243b31
#
_entry.id   af27c354f84023441d31648f63243b31
#
_cell.length_a   1.000
_cell.length_b   1.000
_cell.length_c   1.000
_cell.angle_alpha   90.00
_cell.angle_beta   90.00
_cell.angle_gamma   90.00
#
_symmetry.space_group_name_H-M   'P 1'
#
loop_
_entity.id
_entity.type
_entity.pdbx_description
1 polymer ?
#
loop_
_entity_poly.entity_id
_entity_poly.type
_entity_poly.pdbx_seq_one_letter_code
_entity_poly.pdbx_strand_id
1 'polypeptide(L)'
;SGAGLSEDMFALNVFSICALAVLVWTAHELCLLPAARGERALRRLSALLLGVNILKYALPPLLGGKLVLPVEFSAAAYFTTPGIILMTRGKLRCWAAYAGLLAGGVYYGAMCLAGGYIYGANPPAQVLLSLFCHGSLLVLGLTVTGTERFGPRDAALLPLGVAGGAARAALLRPWAGGGTLLIYGLLDARALRSSGLTAALPVYYAALAAFVLISPRLYLAANRASLRRGEEHLRAAPV
;
A
#
# COMPACT_ATOMS: atom_id res chain seq x y z
N SER A 1 20.69 26.82 -12.79
CA SER A 1 19.70 26.45 -11.76
C SER A 1 19.61 24.94 -11.49
N GLY A 2 20.66 24.15 -11.76
CA GLY A 2 20.68 22.71 -11.47
C GLY A 2 20.90 22.38 -10.00
N ALA A 3 21.47 23.24 -9.20
CA ALA A 3 21.76 23.00 -7.78
C ALA A 3 20.47 22.95 -6.92
N GLY A 4 19.51 23.82 -7.16
CA GLY A 4 18.25 23.85 -6.40
C GLY A 4 17.39 22.61 -6.58
N LEU A 5 17.33 22.04 -7.79
CA LEU A 5 16.59 20.79 -8.04
C LEU A 5 17.16 19.58 -7.28
N SER A 6 18.50 19.53 -7.08
CA SER A 6 19.13 18.42 -6.34
C SER A 6 18.85 18.50 -4.83
N GLU A 7 18.77 19.70 -4.26
CA GLU A 7 18.46 19.91 -2.85
C GLU A 7 17.01 19.56 -2.52
N ASP A 8 16.05 20.01 -3.34
CA ASP A 8 14.63 19.68 -3.17
C ASP A 8 14.36 18.17 -3.32
N MET A 9 15.07 17.52 -4.25
CA MET A 9 14.98 16.07 -4.45
C MET A 9 15.50 15.30 -3.22
N PHE A 10 16.61 15.72 -2.65
CA PHE A 10 17.17 15.11 -1.45
C PHE A 10 16.26 15.31 -0.24
N ALA A 11 15.71 16.52 -0.08
CA ALA A 11 14.81 16.87 1.01
C ALA A 11 13.56 15.97 1.04
N LEU A 12 12.98 15.64 -0.12
CA LEU A 12 11.80 14.75 -0.19
C LEU A 12 12.15 13.32 0.22
N ASN A 13 13.33 12.82 -0.12
CA ASN A 13 13.77 11.48 0.31
C ASN A 13 13.95 11.42 1.83
N VAL A 14 14.64 12.43 2.42
CA VAL A 14 14.82 12.53 3.88
C VAL A 14 13.48 12.66 4.60
N PHE A 15 12.58 13.51 4.11
CA PHE A 15 11.24 13.65 4.65
C PHE A 15 10.49 12.30 4.64
N SER A 16 10.60 11.53 3.55
CA SER A 16 9.96 10.24 3.41
C SER A 16 10.51 9.19 4.39
N ILE A 17 11.82 9.22 4.67
CA ILE A 17 12.46 8.36 5.67
C ILE A 17 11.93 8.70 7.08
N CYS A 18 11.89 9.98 7.43
CA CYS A 18 11.35 10.42 8.72
C CYS A 18 9.87 10.06 8.86
N ALA A 19 9.07 10.29 7.80
CA ALA A 19 7.66 9.93 7.77
C ALA A 19 7.46 8.41 7.95
N LEU A 20 8.26 7.59 7.25
CA LEU A 20 8.23 6.13 7.41
C LEU A 20 8.51 5.71 8.86
N ALA A 21 9.52 6.29 9.49
CA ALA A 21 9.84 6.00 10.89
C ALA A 21 8.67 6.33 11.83
N VAL A 22 8.03 7.49 11.65
CA VAL A 22 6.84 7.90 12.42
C VAL A 22 5.66 6.96 12.17
N LEU A 23 5.41 6.52 10.93
CA LEU A 23 4.32 5.60 10.61
C LEU A 23 4.53 4.22 11.22
N VAL A 24 5.75 3.69 11.18
CA VAL A 24 6.10 2.40 11.82
C VAL A 24 5.94 2.49 13.32
N TRP A 25 6.42 3.58 13.93
CA TRP A 25 6.22 3.82 15.35
C TRP A 25 4.73 3.95 15.71
N THR A 26 3.96 4.73 14.95
CA THR A 26 2.50 4.85 15.14
C THR A 26 1.80 3.49 15.09
N ALA A 27 2.15 2.65 14.11
CA ALA A 27 1.59 1.30 14.01
C ALA A 27 1.98 0.43 15.22
N HIS A 28 3.22 0.55 15.70
CA HIS A 28 3.67 -0.13 16.92
C HIS A 28 2.85 0.29 18.13
N GLU A 29 2.69 1.59 18.38
CA GLU A 29 1.86 2.10 19.48
C GLU A 29 0.41 1.61 19.40
N LEU A 30 -0.17 1.57 18.18
CA LEU A 30 -1.51 1.04 17.98
C LEU A 30 -1.62 -0.46 18.32
N CYS A 31 -0.57 -1.24 18.09
CA CYS A 31 -0.52 -2.66 18.48
C CYS A 31 -0.48 -2.85 20.02
N LEU A 32 0.06 -1.89 20.75
CA LEU A 32 0.14 -1.94 22.23
C LEU A 32 -1.15 -1.48 22.92
N LEU A 33 -2.08 -0.88 22.18
CA LEU A 33 -3.36 -0.45 22.76
C LEU A 33 -4.22 -1.65 23.20
N PRO A 34 -5.04 -1.49 24.26
CA PRO A 34 -6.09 -2.45 24.58
C PRO A 34 -6.96 -2.74 23.34
N ALA A 35 -7.31 -4.00 23.11
CA ALA A 35 -7.97 -4.47 21.88
C ALA A 35 -9.16 -3.59 21.43
N ALA A 36 -10.01 -3.15 22.37
CA ALA A 36 -11.16 -2.29 22.06
C ALA A 36 -10.75 -0.87 21.62
N ARG A 37 -9.62 -0.35 22.11
CA ARG A 37 -9.10 0.97 21.72
C ARG A 37 -8.39 0.87 20.37
N GLY A 38 -7.58 -0.16 20.18
CA GLY A 38 -6.90 -0.45 18.92
C GLY A 38 -7.88 -0.62 17.77
N GLU A 39 -8.94 -1.41 17.97
CA GLU A 39 -10.00 -1.62 16.97
C GLU A 39 -10.73 -0.30 16.61
N ARG A 40 -11.01 0.54 17.59
CA ARG A 40 -11.62 1.87 17.33
C ARG A 40 -10.70 2.78 16.53
N ALA A 41 -9.40 2.79 16.84
CA ALA A 41 -8.42 3.58 16.10
C ALA A 41 -8.28 3.10 14.66
N LEU A 42 -8.19 1.78 14.44
CA LEU A 42 -8.19 1.17 13.11
C LEU A 42 -9.43 1.57 12.30
N ARG A 43 -10.62 1.47 12.88
CA ARG A 43 -11.86 1.85 12.21
C ARG A 43 -11.92 3.35 11.88
N ARG A 44 -11.46 4.22 12.76
CA ARG A 44 -11.40 5.67 12.52
C ARG A 44 -10.43 6.00 11.37
N LEU A 45 -9.23 5.43 11.40
CA LEU A 45 -8.25 5.62 10.31
C LEU A 45 -8.78 5.06 8.99
N SER A 46 -9.43 3.89 9.00
CA SER A 46 -10.08 3.30 7.83
C SER A 46 -11.19 4.20 7.27
N ALA A 47 -12.07 4.73 8.14
CA ALA A 47 -13.14 5.62 7.72
C ALA A 47 -12.59 6.93 7.13
N LEU A 48 -11.55 7.50 7.75
CA LEU A 48 -10.88 8.69 7.24
C LEU A 48 -10.25 8.45 5.86
N LEU A 49 -9.47 7.36 5.71
CA LEU A 49 -8.84 7.00 4.43
C LEU A 49 -9.89 6.79 3.33
N LEU A 50 -10.96 6.06 3.64
CA LEU A 50 -12.06 5.80 2.71
C LEU A 50 -12.75 7.11 2.30
N GLY A 51 -13.09 7.97 3.26
CA GLY A 51 -13.74 9.27 3.02
C GLY A 51 -12.89 10.19 2.15
N VAL A 52 -11.59 10.32 2.45
CA VAL A 52 -10.64 11.12 1.65
C VAL A 52 -10.58 10.60 0.21
N ASN A 53 -10.54 9.28 0.00
CA ASN A 53 -10.47 8.73 -1.35
C ASN A 53 -11.82 8.78 -2.08
N ILE A 54 -12.95 8.65 -1.41
CA ILE A 54 -14.26 8.92 -2.01
C ILE A 54 -14.30 10.36 -2.54
N LEU A 55 -13.90 11.34 -1.73
CA LEU A 55 -13.84 12.73 -2.16
C LEU A 55 -12.86 12.94 -3.32
N LYS A 56 -11.66 12.37 -3.25
CA LYS A 56 -10.62 12.45 -4.29
C LYS A 56 -11.12 11.97 -5.66
N TYR A 57 -11.91 10.90 -5.70
CA TYR A 57 -12.37 10.29 -6.96
C TYR A 57 -13.75 10.78 -7.40
N ALA A 58 -14.62 11.16 -6.46
CA ALA A 58 -15.96 11.64 -6.79
C ALA A 58 -16.02 13.15 -7.09
N LEU A 59 -15.21 13.96 -6.41
CA LEU A 59 -15.26 15.41 -6.55
C LEU A 59 -14.92 15.92 -7.97
N PRO A 60 -13.87 15.44 -8.67
CA PRO A 60 -13.56 15.92 -10.01
C PRO A 60 -14.71 15.77 -11.01
N PRO A 61 -15.36 14.59 -11.17
CA PRO A 61 -16.48 14.48 -12.11
C PRO A 61 -17.71 15.28 -11.68
N LEU A 62 -17.95 15.46 -10.37
CA LEU A 62 -19.04 16.33 -9.89
C LEU A 62 -18.81 17.81 -10.21
N LEU A 63 -17.58 18.24 -10.36
CA LEU A 63 -17.18 19.60 -10.75
C LEU A 63 -16.94 19.74 -12.27
N GLY A 64 -17.42 18.80 -13.10
CA GLY A 64 -17.26 18.83 -14.55
C GLY A 64 -15.90 18.33 -15.05
N GLY A 65 -15.07 17.76 -14.18
CA GLY A 65 -13.81 17.14 -14.55
C GLY A 65 -13.97 15.71 -15.07
N LYS A 66 -12.85 15.10 -15.46
CA LYS A 66 -12.84 13.71 -15.98
C LYS A 66 -13.03 12.70 -14.86
N LEU A 67 -13.80 11.64 -15.13
CA LEU A 67 -13.88 10.47 -14.27
C LEU A 67 -12.55 9.70 -14.35
N VAL A 68 -11.92 9.52 -13.20
CA VAL A 68 -10.69 8.69 -13.05
C VAL A 68 -11.06 7.44 -12.28
N LEU A 69 -10.81 6.27 -12.86
CA LEU A 69 -11.08 5.00 -12.18
C LEU A 69 -9.86 4.54 -11.35
N PRO A 70 -10.06 4.02 -10.14
CA PRO A 70 -8.99 3.53 -9.28
C PRO A 70 -8.50 2.14 -9.76
N VAL A 71 -7.80 2.09 -10.91
CA VAL A 71 -7.38 0.85 -11.57
C VAL A 71 -6.08 0.30 -10.99
N GLU A 72 -5.14 1.17 -10.63
CA GLU A 72 -3.87 0.77 -10.01
C GLU A 72 -4.07 0.02 -8.69
N PHE A 73 -3.10 -0.81 -8.33
CA PHE A 73 -3.15 -1.61 -7.10
C PHE A 73 -3.35 -0.76 -5.85
N SER A 74 -2.55 0.28 -5.68
CA SER A 74 -2.66 1.19 -4.54
C SER A 74 -3.98 1.96 -4.54
N ALA A 75 -4.43 2.43 -5.71
CA ALA A 75 -5.71 3.11 -5.86
C ALA A 75 -6.89 2.21 -5.47
N ALA A 76 -6.84 0.92 -5.84
CA ALA A 76 -7.82 -0.07 -5.39
C ALA A 76 -7.72 -0.33 -3.88
N ALA A 77 -6.49 -0.41 -3.35
CA ALA A 77 -6.25 -0.67 -1.93
C ALA A 77 -6.80 0.47 -1.04
N TYR A 78 -6.85 1.72 -1.52
CA TYR A 78 -7.47 2.84 -0.79
C TYR A 78 -8.96 2.63 -0.48
N PHE A 79 -9.64 1.76 -1.23
CA PHE A 79 -11.05 1.42 -1.01
C PHE A 79 -11.19 0.04 -0.38
N THR A 80 -10.47 -0.97 -0.89
CA THR A 80 -10.64 -2.35 -0.45
C THR A 80 -10.09 -2.59 0.95
N THR A 81 -8.91 -2.07 1.28
CA THR A 81 -8.31 -2.25 2.60
C THR A 81 -9.17 -1.63 3.71
N PRO A 82 -9.49 -0.32 3.70
CA PRO A 82 -10.34 0.24 4.73
C PRO A 82 -11.75 -0.31 4.71
N GLY A 83 -12.34 -0.59 3.55
CA GLY A 83 -13.66 -1.18 3.43
C GLY A 83 -13.73 -2.55 4.13
N ILE A 84 -12.77 -3.42 3.89
CA ILE A 84 -12.69 -4.74 4.55
C ILE A 84 -12.53 -4.57 6.08
N ILE A 85 -11.66 -3.67 6.55
CA ILE A 85 -11.44 -3.45 7.99
C ILE A 85 -12.71 -2.93 8.67
N LEU A 86 -13.49 -2.08 8.00
CA LEU A 86 -14.74 -1.56 8.54
C LEU A 86 -15.85 -2.61 8.59
N MET A 87 -15.94 -3.47 7.58
CA MET A 87 -17.09 -4.36 7.37
C MET A 87 -16.88 -5.78 7.93
N THR A 88 -15.62 -6.25 8.08
CA THR A 88 -15.35 -7.65 8.37
C THR A 88 -14.37 -7.84 9.53
N ARG A 89 -14.33 -9.08 10.03
CA ARG A 89 -13.27 -9.62 10.90
C ARG A 89 -12.79 -10.95 10.32
N GLY A 90 -11.57 -11.35 10.68
CA GLY A 90 -11.02 -12.65 10.27
C GLY A 90 -10.34 -12.65 8.90
N LYS A 91 -10.58 -13.70 8.10
CA LYS A 91 -9.74 -14.05 6.92
C LYS A 91 -9.54 -12.93 5.90
N LEU A 92 -10.58 -12.13 5.61
CA LEU A 92 -10.47 -11.03 4.66
C LEU A 92 -9.53 -9.93 5.14
N ARG A 93 -9.39 -9.75 6.46
CA ARG A 93 -8.41 -8.81 7.02
C ARG A 93 -6.96 -9.23 6.74
N CYS A 94 -6.69 -10.53 6.55
CA CYS A 94 -5.40 -10.99 6.07
C CYS A 94 -5.05 -10.37 4.70
N TRP A 95 -5.99 -10.40 3.77
CA TRP A 95 -5.84 -9.73 2.47
C TRP A 95 -5.69 -8.21 2.63
N ALA A 96 -6.55 -7.57 3.43
CA ALA A 96 -6.51 -6.13 3.64
C ALA A 96 -5.14 -5.67 4.22
N ALA A 97 -4.62 -6.39 5.21
CA ALA A 97 -3.32 -6.11 5.81
C ALA A 97 -2.17 -6.29 4.80
N TYR A 98 -2.17 -7.40 4.06
CA TYR A 98 -1.19 -7.67 3.01
C TYR A 98 -1.23 -6.59 1.92
N ALA A 99 -2.43 -6.25 1.41
CA ALA A 99 -2.60 -5.23 0.37
C ALA A 99 -2.14 -3.84 0.86
N GLY A 100 -2.45 -3.50 2.11
CA GLY A 100 -1.99 -2.27 2.75
C GLY A 100 -0.47 -2.20 2.88
N LEU A 101 0.17 -3.29 3.33
CA LEU A 101 1.63 -3.40 3.42
C LEU A 101 2.28 -3.33 2.04
N LEU A 102 1.73 -4.01 1.05
CA LEU A 102 2.26 -3.99 -0.30
C LEU A 102 2.16 -2.60 -0.92
N ALA A 103 0.98 -1.97 -0.88
CA ALA A 103 0.78 -0.64 -1.45
C ALA A 103 1.56 0.44 -0.69
N GLY A 104 1.47 0.46 0.64
CA GLY A 104 2.15 1.44 1.47
C GLY A 104 3.65 1.23 1.53
N GLY A 105 4.10 -0.01 1.74
CA GLY A 105 5.52 -0.35 1.88
C GLY A 105 6.31 -0.14 0.59
N VAL A 106 5.78 -0.58 -0.56
CA VAL A 106 6.43 -0.35 -1.87
C VAL A 106 6.50 1.14 -2.18
N TYR A 107 5.42 1.89 -1.91
CA TYR A 107 5.42 3.34 -2.12
C TYR A 107 6.47 4.04 -1.25
N TYR A 108 6.50 3.77 0.06
CA TYR A 108 7.48 4.40 0.96
C TYR A 108 8.90 3.94 0.67
N GLY A 109 9.11 2.68 0.26
CA GLY A 109 10.41 2.21 -0.22
C GLY A 109 10.90 3.02 -1.43
N ALA A 110 10.03 3.22 -2.41
CA ALA A 110 10.34 4.04 -3.59
C ALA A 110 10.59 5.52 -3.21
N MET A 111 9.78 6.09 -2.31
CA MET A 111 9.93 7.48 -1.85
C MET A 111 11.23 7.70 -1.08
N CYS A 112 11.64 6.78 -0.23
CA CYS A 112 12.90 6.87 0.51
C CYS A 112 14.12 6.79 -0.42
N LEU A 113 14.04 5.99 -1.48
CA LEU A 113 15.16 5.76 -2.41
C LEU A 113 15.23 6.80 -3.54
N ALA A 114 14.09 7.18 -4.10
CA ALA A 114 14.01 7.95 -5.33
C ALA A 114 12.81 8.94 -5.37
N GLY A 115 12.28 9.34 -4.21
CA GLY A 115 11.06 10.17 -4.13
C GLY A 115 11.21 11.49 -4.86
N GLY A 116 12.33 12.16 -4.72
CA GLY A 116 12.62 13.41 -5.43
C GLY A 116 12.66 13.24 -6.94
N TYR A 117 13.22 12.14 -7.44
CA TYR A 117 13.23 11.83 -8.88
C TYR A 117 11.83 11.50 -9.42
N ILE A 118 11.05 10.73 -8.67
CA ILE A 118 9.73 10.25 -9.12
C ILE A 118 8.66 11.33 -9.01
N TYR A 119 8.71 12.14 -7.94
CA TYR A 119 7.62 13.05 -7.56
C TYR A 119 8.02 14.52 -7.49
N GLY A 120 9.29 14.87 -7.69
CA GLY A 120 9.78 16.25 -7.56
C GLY A 120 9.11 17.26 -8.50
N ALA A 121 8.54 16.79 -9.63
CA ALA A 121 7.78 17.63 -10.55
C ALA A 121 6.28 17.75 -10.19
N ASN A 122 5.79 17.00 -9.20
CA ASN A 122 4.38 17.01 -8.83
C ASN A 122 4.05 18.16 -7.85
N PRO A 123 2.82 18.72 -7.90
CA PRO A 123 2.40 19.71 -6.92
C PRO A 123 2.51 19.17 -5.48
N PRO A 124 3.05 19.96 -4.51
CA PRO A 124 3.26 19.53 -3.14
C PRO A 124 2.01 18.94 -2.47
N ALA A 125 0.83 19.52 -2.71
CA ALA A 125 -0.44 19.01 -2.19
C ALA A 125 -0.75 17.59 -2.68
N GLN A 126 -0.42 17.26 -3.93
CA GLN A 126 -0.61 15.92 -4.49
C GLN A 126 0.36 14.92 -3.87
N VAL A 127 1.61 15.33 -3.65
CA VAL A 127 2.62 14.51 -2.97
C VAL A 127 2.20 14.21 -1.54
N LEU A 128 1.78 15.24 -0.78
CA LEU A 128 1.30 15.09 0.60
C LEU A 128 0.07 14.18 0.69
N LEU A 129 -0.88 14.33 -0.22
CA LEU A 129 -2.06 13.46 -0.27
C LEU A 129 -1.67 12.01 -0.56
N SER A 130 -0.71 11.79 -1.47
CA SER A 130 -0.17 10.45 -1.77
C SER A 130 0.53 9.85 -0.55
N LEU A 131 1.39 10.61 0.13
CA LEU A 131 2.07 10.20 1.36
C LEU A 131 1.05 9.83 2.45
N PHE A 132 0.03 10.65 2.65
CA PHE A 132 -1.05 10.36 3.60
C PHE A 132 -1.79 9.05 3.27
N CYS A 133 -2.22 8.88 2.02
CA CYS A 133 -2.99 7.69 1.61
C CYS A 133 -2.17 6.41 1.74
N HIS A 134 -0.93 6.40 1.24
CA HIS A 134 -0.05 5.22 1.34
C HIS A 134 0.44 4.99 2.79
N GLY A 135 0.69 6.06 3.54
CA GLY A 135 1.02 5.98 4.97
C GLY A 135 -0.10 5.38 5.79
N SER A 136 -1.35 5.79 5.53
CA SER A 136 -2.52 5.20 6.18
C SER A 136 -2.67 3.71 5.85
N LEU A 137 -2.47 3.30 4.58
CA LEU A 137 -2.44 1.89 4.19
C LEU A 137 -1.36 1.10 4.93
N LEU A 138 -0.15 1.66 5.03
CA LEU A 138 0.97 1.05 5.74
C LEU A 138 0.65 0.85 7.23
N VAL A 139 0.15 1.88 7.91
CA VAL A 139 -0.25 1.81 9.32
C VAL A 139 -1.34 0.77 9.53
N LEU A 140 -2.41 0.78 8.71
CA LEU A 140 -3.48 -0.22 8.77
C LEU A 140 -2.93 -1.64 8.56
N GLY A 141 -2.07 -1.83 7.56
CA GLY A 141 -1.45 -3.12 7.26
C GLY A 141 -0.57 -3.63 8.39
N LEU A 142 0.32 -2.80 8.94
CA LEU A 142 1.20 -3.13 10.07
C LEU A 142 0.39 -3.46 11.32
N THR A 143 -0.60 -2.62 11.67
CA THR A 143 -1.40 -2.80 12.89
C THR A 143 -2.21 -4.09 12.83
N VAL A 144 -2.91 -4.38 11.72
CA VAL A 144 -3.65 -5.64 11.58
C VAL A 144 -2.70 -6.85 11.61
N THR A 145 -1.53 -6.75 10.97
CA THR A 145 -0.50 -7.80 11.00
C THR A 145 0.03 -8.05 12.43
N GLY A 146 0.13 -6.99 13.24
CA GLY A 146 0.64 -7.09 14.62
C GLY A 146 -0.41 -7.52 15.66
N THR A 147 -1.71 -7.42 15.33
CA THR A 147 -2.79 -7.67 16.29
C THR A 147 -3.67 -8.88 15.96
N GLU A 148 -3.71 -9.32 14.70
CA GLU A 148 -4.53 -10.46 14.28
C GLU A 148 -3.65 -11.64 13.85
N ARG A 149 -4.03 -12.87 14.27
CA ARG A 149 -3.31 -14.10 13.91
C ARG A 149 -3.88 -14.68 12.62
N PHE A 150 -2.99 -14.92 11.67
CA PHE A 150 -3.33 -15.53 10.38
C PHE A 150 -2.64 -16.89 10.19
N GLY A 151 -3.36 -17.80 9.53
CA GLY A 151 -2.88 -19.13 9.21
C GLY A 151 -2.57 -19.32 7.72
N PRO A 152 -2.01 -20.49 7.35
CA PRO A 152 -1.71 -20.80 5.94
C PRO A 152 -2.94 -20.76 5.03
N ARG A 153 -4.14 -21.12 5.57
CA ARG A 153 -5.42 -21.06 4.81
C ARG A 153 -5.82 -19.61 4.50
N ASP A 154 -5.51 -18.66 5.39
CA ASP A 154 -5.80 -17.24 5.18
C ASP A 154 -4.85 -16.66 4.13
N ALA A 155 -3.58 -17.08 4.16
CA ALA A 155 -2.59 -16.67 3.17
C ALA A 155 -2.85 -17.21 1.76
N ALA A 156 -3.62 -18.28 1.60
CA ALA A 156 -4.05 -18.77 0.30
C ALA A 156 -4.94 -17.75 -0.45
N LEU A 157 -5.58 -16.82 0.28
CA LEU A 157 -6.34 -15.72 -0.31
C LEU A 157 -5.45 -14.64 -0.95
N LEU A 158 -4.18 -14.55 -0.57
CA LEU A 158 -3.29 -13.46 -1.02
C LEU A 158 -2.99 -13.52 -2.53
N PRO A 159 -2.57 -14.67 -3.10
CA PRO A 159 -2.42 -14.79 -4.56
C PRO A 159 -3.74 -14.59 -5.30
N LEU A 160 -4.86 -15.10 -4.75
CA LEU A 160 -6.19 -14.93 -5.35
C LEU A 160 -6.61 -13.46 -5.37
N GLY A 161 -6.33 -12.70 -4.31
CA GLY A 161 -6.59 -11.27 -4.25
C GLY A 161 -5.74 -10.48 -5.27
N VAL A 162 -4.46 -10.84 -5.46
CA VAL A 162 -3.62 -10.24 -6.52
C VAL A 162 -4.17 -10.58 -7.90
N ALA A 163 -4.52 -11.84 -8.16
CA ALA A 163 -5.08 -12.28 -9.43
C ALA A 163 -6.44 -11.60 -9.72
N GLY A 164 -7.33 -11.52 -8.73
CA GLY A 164 -8.61 -10.81 -8.85
C GLY A 164 -8.42 -9.31 -9.11
N GLY A 165 -7.44 -8.68 -8.46
CA GLY A 165 -7.04 -7.31 -8.71
C GLY A 165 -6.52 -7.11 -10.14
N ALA A 166 -5.68 -8.03 -10.63
CA ALA A 166 -5.16 -8.01 -12.01
C ALA A 166 -6.28 -8.18 -13.04
N ALA A 167 -7.21 -9.13 -12.83
CA ALA A 167 -8.37 -9.33 -13.69
C ALA A 167 -9.27 -8.09 -13.74
N ARG A 168 -9.55 -7.47 -12.59
CA ARG A 168 -10.28 -6.19 -12.50
C ARG A 168 -9.54 -5.07 -13.23
N ALA A 169 -8.24 -4.94 -13.03
CA ALA A 169 -7.43 -3.92 -13.69
C ALA A 169 -7.39 -4.11 -15.20
N ALA A 170 -7.27 -5.34 -15.69
CA ALA A 170 -7.32 -5.67 -17.12
C ALA A 170 -8.69 -5.31 -17.70
N LEU A 171 -9.78 -5.63 -17.00
CA LEU A 171 -11.15 -5.31 -17.42
C LEU A 171 -11.40 -3.80 -17.51
N LEU A 172 -10.93 -3.03 -16.53
CA LEU A 172 -11.15 -1.58 -16.44
C LEU A 172 -10.15 -0.74 -17.25
N ARG A 173 -9.05 -1.36 -17.73
CA ARG A 173 -7.97 -0.68 -18.46
C ARG A 173 -8.42 0.19 -19.64
N PRO A 174 -9.39 -0.22 -20.48
CA PRO A 174 -9.86 0.61 -21.59
C PRO A 174 -10.44 1.96 -21.15
N TRP A 175 -11.05 2.03 -19.96
CA TRP A 175 -11.64 3.25 -19.40
C TRP A 175 -10.67 4.04 -18.51
N ALA A 176 -9.49 3.51 -18.21
CA ALA A 176 -8.47 4.16 -17.37
C ALA A 176 -7.45 4.98 -18.15
N GLY A 177 -7.63 5.15 -19.46
CA GLY A 177 -6.73 5.93 -20.31
C GLY A 177 -5.41 5.25 -20.67
N GLY A 178 -5.27 3.96 -20.42
CA GLY A 178 -4.02 3.21 -20.62
C GLY A 178 -3.03 3.45 -19.47
N GLY A 179 -1.91 2.79 -19.50
CA GLY A 179 -0.84 2.92 -18.52
C GLY A 179 -0.22 1.60 -18.14
N THR A 180 0.92 1.69 -17.50
CA THR A 180 1.67 0.54 -17.03
C THR A 180 1.27 0.23 -15.59
N LEU A 181 0.71 -0.95 -15.37
CA LEU A 181 0.25 -1.44 -14.07
C LEU A 181 1.22 -2.52 -13.57
N LEU A 182 2.38 -2.09 -13.07
CA LEU A 182 3.50 -2.96 -12.70
C LEU A 182 3.11 -4.13 -11.80
N ILE A 183 2.42 -3.87 -10.69
CA ILE A 183 2.09 -4.92 -9.71
C ILE A 183 1.17 -5.99 -10.29
N TYR A 184 0.42 -5.65 -11.33
CA TYR A 184 -0.46 -6.60 -12.01
C TYR A 184 0.17 -7.27 -13.24
N GLY A 185 1.41 -6.92 -13.59
CA GLY A 185 2.03 -7.43 -14.81
C GLY A 185 1.41 -6.89 -16.12
N LEU A 186 0.55 -5.89 -16.04
CA LEU A 186 -0.11 -5.26 -17.17
C LEU A 186 0.75 -4.10 -17.68
N LEU A 187 1.70 -4.42 -18.56
CA LEU A 187 2.64 -3.45 -19.11
C LEU A 187 2.12 -2.86 -20.43
N ASP A 188 2.40 -1.58 -20.66
CA ASP A 188 2.14 -0.96 -21.95
C ASP A 188 3.24 -1.35 -22.94
N ALA A 189 2.85 -2.10 -23.98
CA ALA A 189 3.78 -2.56 -25.00
C ALA A 189 4.46 -1.42 -25.77
N ARG A 190 3.81 -0.24 -25.89
CA ARG A 190 4.41 0.93 -26.54
C ARG A 190 5.49 1.55 -25.67
N ALA A 191 5.18 1.80 -24.38
CA ALA A 191 6.14 2.34 -23.42
C ALA A 191 7.36 1.44 -23.25
N LEU A 192 7.18 0.11 -23.28
CA LEU A 192 8.27 -0.85 -23.20
C LEU A 192 9.17 -0.85 -24.46
N ARG A 193 8.57 -0.76 -25.65
CA ARG A 193 9.36 -0.69 -26.89
C ARG A 193 10.18 0.59 -26.96
N SER A 194 9.62 1.72 -26.54
CA SER A 194 10.33 3.00 -26.55
C SER A 194 11.46 3.08 -25.52
N SER A 195 11.37 2.32 -24.43
CA SER A 195 12.39 2.30 -23.37
C SER A 195 13.51 1.27 -23.56
N GLY A 196 13.44 0.43 -24.60
CA GLY A 196 14.41 -0.65 -24.82
C GLY A 196 14.32 -1.82 -23.82
N LEU A 197 13.34 -1.81 -22.90
CA LEU A 197 13.19 -2.78 -21.81
C LEU A 197 12.55 -4.10 -22.25
N THR A 198 12.28 -4.30 -23.53
CA THR A 198 11.65 -5.54 -24.02
C THR A 198 12.47 -6.81 -23.72
N ALA A 199 13.80 -6.69 -23.71
CA ALA A 199 14.69 -7.79 -23.33
C ALA A 199 14.60 -8.18 -21.84
N ALA A 200 14.16 -7.27 -20.97
CA ALA A 200 14.01 -7.50 -19.55
C ALA A 200 12.64 -8.11 -19.15
N LEU A 201 11.70 -8.22 -20.08
CA LEU A 201 10.35 -8.74 -19.81
C LEU A 201 10.32 -10.13 -19.18
N PRO A 202 11.08 -11.13 -19.66
CA PRO A 202 11.09 -12.46 -19.04
C PRO A 202 11.55 -12.41 -17.59
N VAL A 203 12.59 -11.61 -17.30
CA VAL A 203 13.11 -11.40 -15.93
C VAL A 203 12.06 -10.73 -15.06
N TYR A 204 11.38 -9.71 -15.57
CA TYR A 204 10.31 -9.03 -14.87
C TYR A 204 9.16 -9.99 -14.52
N TYR A 205 8.66 -10.79 -15.47
CA TYR A 205 7.57 -11.74 -15.19
C TYR A 205 8.01 -12.87 -14.25
N ALA A 206 9.24 -13.34 -14.37
CA ALA A 206 9.81 -14.32 -13.43
C ALA A 206 9.91 -13.74 -12.01
N ALA A 207 10.37 -12.49 -11.86
CA ALA A 207 10.42 -11.80 -10.59
C ALA A 207 9.01 -11.57 -10.00
N LEU A 208 8.05 -11.18 -10.81
CA LEU A 208 6.65 -11.00 -10.39
C LEU A 208 6.04 -12.33 -9.92
N ALA A 209 6.24 -13.42 -10.67
CA ALA A 209 5.76 -14.75 -10.28
C ALA A 209 6.41 -15.21 -8.97
N ALA A 210 7.74 -15.06 -8.84
CA ALA A 210 8.45 -15.35 -7.60
C ALA A 210 7.93 -14.52 -6.43
N PHE A 211 7.70 -13.23 -6.64
CA PHE A 211 7.12 -12.34 -5.63
C PHE A 211 5.74 -12.82 -5.17
N VAL A 212 4.82 -13.12 -6.10
CA VAL A 212 3.46 -13.60 -5.77
C VAL A 212 3.49 -14.93 -5.00
N LEU A 213 4.46 -15.81 -5.28
CA LEU A 213 4.59 -17.10 -4.59
C LEU A 213 5.29 -16.99 -3.23
N ILE A 214 6.27 -16.11 -3.09
CA ILE A 214 7.11 -16.01 -1.89
C ILE A 214 6.51 -15.03 -0.87
N SER A 215 5.95 -13.89 -1.30
CA SER A 215 5.47 -12.84 -0.41
C SER A 215 4.40 -13.29 0.59
N PRO A 216 3.45 -14.22 0.29
CA PRO A 216 2.53 -14.74 1.28
C PRO A 216 3.22 -15.50 2.43
N ARG A 217 4.31 -16.22 2.13
CA ARG A 217 5.09 -16.94 3.12
C ARG A 217 5.86 -15.98 4.02
N LEU A 218 6.49 -14.96 3.42
CA LEU A 218 7.17 -13.89 4.16
C LEU A 218 6.19 -13.10 5.04
N TYR A 219 5.01 -12.80 4.51
CA TYR A 219 3.95 -12.14 5.26
C TYR A 219 3.53 -12.94 6.50
N LEU A 220 3.29 -14.27 6.37
CA LEU A 220 2.95 -15.12 7.51
C LEU A 220 4.10 -15.23 8.53
N ALA A 221 5.34 -15.28 8.06
CA ALA A 221 6.50 -15.29 8.94
C ALA A 221 6.58 -13.97 9.75
N ALA A 222 6.38 -12.83 9.09
CA ALA A 222 6.35 -11.52 9.72
C ALA A 222 5.19 -11.40 10.73
N ASN A 223 3.98 -11.86 10.37
CA ASN A 223 2.83 -11.87 11.26
C ASN A 223 3.11 -12.68 12.54
N ARG A 224 3.67 -13.89 12.41
CA ARG A 224 4.02 -14.73 13.57
C ARG A 224 5.10 -14.08 14.45
N ALA A 225 6.12 -13.47 13.83
CA ALA A 225 7.20 -12.80 14.55
C ALA A 225 6.68 -11.57 15.32
N SER A 226 5.80 -10.79 14.71
CA SER A 226 5.17 -9.61 15.33
C SER A 226 4.33 -10.00 16.55
N LEU A 227 3.48 -11.02 16.43
CA LEU A 227 2.65 -11.50 17.54
C LEU A 227 3.47 -12.03 18.71
N ARG A 228 4.58 -12.79 18.45
CA ARG A 228 5.47 -13.26 19.53
C ARG A 228 6.08 -12.12 20.31
N ARG A 229 6.58 -11.08 19.63
CA ARG A 229 7.13 -9.89 20.29
C ARG A 229 6.09 -9.16 21.14
N GLY A 230 4.86 -9.07 20.67
CA GLY A 230 3.75 -8.49 21.44
C GLY A 230 3.45 -9.28 22.72
N GLU A 231 3.42 -10.62 22.64
CA GLU A 231 3.22 -11.50 23.79
C GLU A 231 4.37 -11.40 24.82
N GLU A 232 5.62 -11.33 24.34
CA GLU A 232 6.80 -11.16 25.21
C GLU A 232 6.77 -9.81 25.92
N HIS A 233 6.41 -8.75 25.22
CA HIS A 233 6.31 -7.40 25.81
C HIS A 233 5.25 -7.33 26.91
N LEU A 234 4.09 -7.94 26.68
CA LEU A 234 3.01 -8.00 27.66
C LEU A 234 3.40 -8.81 28.92
N ARG A 235 4.23 -9.85 28.79
CA ARG A 235 4.75 -10.65 29.92
C ARG A 235 5.82 -9.91 30.72
N ALA A 236 6.59 -9.05 30.07
CA ALA A 236 7.68 -8.29 30.71
C ALA A 236 7.21 -6.99 31.37
N ALA A 237 5.97 -6.54 31.12
CA ALA A 237 5.41 -5.35 31.76
C ALA A 237 5.18 -5.65 33.26
N PRO A 238 5.75 -4.84 34.19
CA PRO A 238 5.51 -5.01 35.62
C PRO A 238 4.02 -4.76 35.92
N VAL A 239 3.43 -5.60 36.74
CA VAL A 239 2.06 -5.50 37.28
C VAL A 239 1.97 -4.32 38.27
#